data_70797310ee038648452614b8e710a061
#
_entry.id   70797310ee038648452614b8e710a061
#
_cell.length_a   1.000
_cell.length_b   1.000
_cell.length_c   1.000
_cell.angle_alpha   90.00
_cell.angle_beta   90.00
_cell.angle_gamma   90.00
#
_symmetry.space_group_name_H-M   'P 1'
#
loop_
_entity.id
_entity.type
_entity.pdbx_description
1 polymer ?
#
loop_
_entity_poly.entity_id
_entity_poly.type
_entity_poly.pdbx_seq_one_letter_code
_entity_poly.pdbx_strand_id
1 'polypeptide(L)'
;VKLSHGFGDRAIFTDVSFRLLKGEHVGFVGANGEGKSTFMNIITGKLMPDEGKIEWSKNVRVGYLDQHTVLEQGQTIRDVLQSAFGYLFDLEAQMNAYYAEMAEADAERMEFLMEETGSIQETLEHHDFYIIDSKVDEIGRALGLADIGMDRDVTELSGGQRTKVLMGKLLLEKPDILLLDEPTNYLDENHIE
;
A
#
# COMPACT_ATOMS: atom_id res chain seq x y z
N VAL A 1 -17.13 13.55 -9.70
CA VAL A 1 -17.85 14.70 -10.29
C VAL A 1 -19.26 14.71 -9.74
N LYS A 2 -19.68 15.84 -9.12
CA LYS A 2 -21.00 16.06 -8.52
C LYS A 2 -21.38 14.98 -7.50
N LEU A 3 -20.47 14.69 -6.57
CA LEU A 3 -20.72 13.71 -5.51
C LEU A 3 -21.65 14.30 -4.45
N SER A 4 -22.68 13.55 -4.11
CA SER A 4 -23.58 13.83 -3.00
C SER A 4 -23.74 12.59 -2.15
N HIS A 5 -23.78 12.74 -0.85
CA HIS A 5 -23.99 11.63 0.08
C HIS A 5 -24.56 12.13 1.41
N GLY A 6 -25.45 11.32 1.99
CA GLY A 6 -26.07 11.58 3.29
C GLY A 6 -26.42 10.30 4.02
N PHE A 7 -26.75 10.43 5.29
CA PHE A 7 -27.25 9.33 6.11
C PHE A 7 -28.66 9.70 6.64
N GLY A 8 -29.67 8.98 6.16
CA GLY A 8 -31.07 9.33 6.45
C GLY A 8 -31.40 10.74 5.97
N ASP A 9 -31.91 11.58 6.86
CA ASP A 9 -32.30 12.96 6.54
C ASP A 9 -31.13 13.97 6.61
N ARG A 10 -29.91 13.52 6.94
CA ARG A 10 -28.73 14.39 7.07
C ARG A 10 -27.84 14.29 5.85
N ALA A 11 -27.82 15.33 5.02
CA ALA A 11 -26.81 15.48 3.97
C ALA A 11 -25.42 15.71 4.61
N ILE A 12 -24.43 14.96 4.17
CA ILE A 12 -23.02 15.12 4.59
C ILE A 12 -22.30 16.07 3.63
N PHE A 13 -22.48 15.87 2.33
CA PHE A 13 -22.01 16.79 1.29
C PHE A 13 -22.93 16.71 0.07
N THR A 14 -23.00 17.81 -0.67
CA THR A 14 -23.88 17.97 -1.84
C THR A 14 -23.10 18.60 -2.97
N ASP A 15 -23.18 17.99 -4.17
CA ASP A 15 -22.60 18.46 -5.44
C ASP A 15 -21.09 18.79 -5.37
N VAL A 16 -20.34 18.01 -4.62
CA VAL A 16 -18.89 18.17 -4.49
C VAL A 16 -18.21 17.69 -5.76
N SER A 17 -17.47 18.57 -6.40
CA SER A 17 -16.68 18.27 -7.58
C SER A 17 -15.26 18.81 -7.43
N PHE A 18 -14.28 17.96 -7.62
CA PHE A 18 -12.88 18.37 -7.72
C PHE A 18 -12.12 17.44 -8.64
N ARG A 19 -10.91 17.84 -8.99
CA ARG A 19 -9.97 17.07 -9.80
C ARG A 19 -8.61 17.19 -9.17
N LEU A 20 -7.94 16.05 -8.96
CA LEU A 20 -6.57 15.96 -8.50
C LEU A 20 -5.66 15.72 -9.70
N LEU A 21 -4.63 16.55 -9.86
CA LEU A 21 -3.63 16.41 -10.91
C LEU A 21 -2.32 15.86 -10.34
N LYS A 22 -1.46 15.38 -11.23
CA LYS A 22 -0.15 14.85 -10.83
C LYS A 22 0.67 15.93 -10.11
N GLY A 23 1.20 15.58 -8.94
CA GLY A 23 2.03 16.47 -8.11
C GLY A 23 1.24 17.43 -7.22
N GLU A 24 -0.10 17.38 -7.23
CA GLU A 24 -0.91 18.18 -6.33
C GLU A 24 -1.05 17.52 -4.95
N HIS A 25 -1.01 18.37 -3.91
CA HIS A 25 -1.33 18.02 -2.53
C HIS A 25 -2.62 18.70 -2.14
N VAL A 26 -3.61 17.94 -1.71
CA VAL A 26 -4.93 18.46 -1.32
C VAL A 26 -5.20 18.11 0.14
N GLY A 27 -5.41 19.11 0.97
CA GLY A 27 -5.82 18.94 2.36
C GLY A 27 -7.34 19.02 2.50
N PHE A 28 -7.93 18.00 3.13
CA PHE A 28 -9.31 17.99 3.55
C PHE A 28 -9.41 18.52 4.99
N VAL A 29 -10.00 19.68 5.17
CA VAL A 29 -10.12 20.36 6.46
C VAL A 29 -11.59 20.41 6.87
N GLY A 30 -11.87 20.12 8.12
CA GLY A 30 -13.21 20.16 8.70
C GLY A 30 -13.20 19.55 10.11
N ALA A 31 -14.23 19.88 10.91
CA ALA A 31 -14.39 19.31 12.24
C ALA A 31 -14.65 17.79 12.21
N ASN A 32 -14.47 17.13 13.36
CA ASN A 32 -14.79 15.72 13.48
C ASN A 32 -16.29 15.49 13.26
N GLY A 33 -16.63 14.47 12.46
CA GLY A 33 -18.02 14.18 12.09
C GLY A 33 -18.57 14.95 10.89
N GLU A 34 -17.76 15.80 10.23
CA GLU A 34 -18.16 16.54 9.02
C GLU A 34 -17.99 15.75 7.70
N GLY A 35 -17.79 14.46 7.76
CA GLY A 35 -17.81 13.59 6.59
C GLY A 35 -16.46 13.35 5.89
N LYS A 36 -15.31 13.74 6.49
CA LYS A 36 -13.98 13.49 5.89
C LYS A 36 -13.76 12.00 5.59
N SER A 37 -13.93 11.16 6.61
CA SER A 37 -13.76 9.69 6.44
C SER A 37 -14.84 9.11 5.53
N THR A 38 -16.06 9.62 5.53
CA THR A 38 -17.12 9.25 4.58
C THR A 38 -16.68 9.51 3.14
N PHE A 39 -16.13 10.71 2.90
CA PHE A 39 -15.61 11.06 1.59
C PHE A 39 -14.45 10.14 1.17
N MET A 40 -13.49 9.86 2.07
CA MET A 40 -12.40 8.92 1.82
C MET A 40 -12.91 7.51 1.49
N ASN A 41 -13.91 7.02 2.21
CA ASN A 41 -14.53 5.73 1.93
C ASN A 41 -15.22 5.69 0.55
N ILE A 42 -15.82 6.80 0.13
CA ILE A 42 -16.44 6.89 -1.20
C ILE A 42 -15.36 6.88 -2.30
N ILE A 43 -14.31 7.69 -2.19
CA ILE A 43 -13.27 7.74 -3.23
C ILE A 43 -12.44 6.44 -3.30
N THR A 44 -12.34 5.69 -2.22
CA THR A 44 -11.71 4.36 -2.20
C THR A 44 -12.64 3.21 -2.64
N GLY A 45 -13.91 3.50 -2.90
CA GLY A 45 -14.91 2.50 -3.31
C GLY A 45 -15.45 1.63 -2.18
N LYS A 46 -15.11 1.93 -0.92
CA LYS A 46 -15.67 1.24 0.26
C LYS A 46 -17.12 1.60 0.54
N LEU A 47 -17.54 2.79 0.06
CA LEU A 47 -18.90 3.30 0.17
C LEU A 47 -19.35 3.85 -1.18
N MET A 48 -20.59 3.56 -1.57
CA MET A 48 -21.18 4.13 -2.79
C MET A 48 -21.75 5.53 -2.50
N PRO A 49 -21.55 6.51 -3.38
CA PRO A 49 -22.20 7.80 -3.26
C PRO A 49 -23.70 7.68 -3.61
N ASP A 50 -24.55 8.55 -3.05
CA ASP A 50 -25.97 8.59 -3.42
C ASP A 50 -26.13 9.16 -4.83
N GLU A 51 -25.32 10.16 -5.19
CA GLU A 51 -25.28 10.75 -6.52
C GLU A 51 -23.86 11.05 -6.96
N GLY A 52 -23.66 11.12 -8.27
CA GLY A 52 -22.38 11.46 -8.88
C GLY A 52 -21.53 10.25 -9.19
N LYS A 53 -20.29 10.49 -9.57
CA LYS A 53 -19.33 9.42 -9.93
C LYS A 53 -17.90 9.81 -9.61
N ILE A 54 -17.10 8.76 -9.41
CA ILE A 54 -15.65 8.86 -9.28
C ILE A 54 -15.04 8.31 -10.56
N GLU A 55 -14.10 9.04 -11.10
CA GLU A 55 -13.34 8.64 -12.28
C GLU A 55 -11.85 8.68 -11.95
N TRP A 56 -11.21 7.54 -12.06
CA TRP A 56 -9.76 7.40 -11.96
C TRP A 56 -9.13 7.36 -13.35
N SER A 57 -7.97 7.98 -13.50
CA SER A 57 -7.17 7.80 -14.71
C SER A 57 -6.77 6.34 -14.87
N LYS A 58 -6.65 5.88 -16.13
CA LYS A 58 -6.18 4.52 -16.40
C LYS A 58 -4.79 4.30 -15.81
N ASN A 59 -4.57 3.11 -15.25
CA ASN A 59 -3.30 2.66 -14.68
C ASN A 59 -2.80 3.46 -13.46
N VAL A 60 -3.69 4.18 -12.76
CA VAL A 60 -3.34 4.86 -11.50
C VAL A 60 -3.46 3.88 -10.34
N ARG A 61 -2.38 3.74 -9.56
CA ARG A 61 -2.36 2.99 -8.31
C ARG A 61 -2.66 3.92 -7.15
N VAL A 62 -3.72 3.60 -6.42
CA VAL A 62 -4.15 4.38 -5.27
C VAL A 62 -3.77 3.64 -3.99
N GLY A 63 -2.97 4.28 -3.14
CA GLY A 63 -2.67 3.81 -1.80
C GLY A 63 -3.54 4.53 -0.79
N TYR A 64 -4.13 3.77 0.13
CA TYR A 64 -4.92 4.30 1.23
C TYR A 64 -4.40 3.79 2.57
N LEU A 65 -4.06 4.71 3.46
CA LEU A 65 -3.68 4.35 4.81
C LEU A 65 -4.94 3.97 5.60
N ASP A 66 -5.18 2.67 5.73
CA ASP A 66 -6.26 2.11 6.53
C ASP A 66 -5.75 1.79 7.94
N GLN A 67 -6.10 2.65 8.89
CA GLN A 67 -5.73 2.49 10.31
C GLN A 67 -6.40 1.28 10.98
N HIS A 68 -7.46 0.74 10.35
CA HIS A 68 -8.18 -0.44 10.83
C HIS A 68 -7.65 -1.75 10.23
N THR A 69 -6.57 -1.69 9.43
CA THR A 69 -5.93 -2.90 8.91
C THR A 69 -5.52 -3.80 10.06
N VAL A 70 -6.02 -5.03 10.05
CA VAL A 70 -5.66 -6.06 11.02
C VAL A 70 -4.27 -6.58 10.67
N LEU A 71 -3.37 -6.48 11.63
CA LEU A 71 -2.04 -7.09 11.57
C LEU A 71 -2.08 -8.43 12.29
N GLU A 72 -1.56 -9.46 11.65
CA GLU A 72 -1.66 -10.84 12.14
C GLU A 72 -0.57 -11.14 13.17
N GLN A 73 -0.92 -11.92 14.18
CA GLN A 73 0.03 -12.42 15.16
C GLN A 73 1.09 -13.33 14.50
N GLY A 74 2.34 -13.15 14.89
CA GLY A 74 3.46 -13.88 14.32
C GLY A 74 4.14 -13.16 13.15
N GLN A 75 3.58 -12.04 12.67
CA GLN A 75 4.26 -11.17 11.70
C GLN A 75 5.16 -10.16 12.42
N THR A 76 6.37 -10.00 11.93
CA THR A 76 7.28 -8.96 12.37
C THR A 76 7.06 -7.65 11.61
N ILE A 77 7.62 -6.54 12.11
CA ILE A 77 7.64 -5.27 11.38
C ILE A 77 8.26 -5.49 9.98
N ARG A 78 9.36 -6.22 9.91
CA ARG A 78 10.04 -6.55 8.64
C ARG A 78 9.12 -7.30 7.68
N ASP A 79 8.39 -8.32 8.15
CA ASP A 79 7.48 -9.10 7.32
C ASP A 79 6.37 -8.23 6.71
N VAL A 80 5.80 -7.32 7.50
CA VAL A 80 4.77 -6.40 7.03
C VAL A 80 5.32 -5.45 5.97
N LEU A 81 6.51 -4.89 6.17
CA LEU A 81 7.15 -4.01 5.19
C LEU A 81 7.52 -4.77 3.90
N GLN A 82 8.08 -5.97 4.01
CA GLN A 82 8.42 -6.82 2.86
C GLN A 82 7.17 -7.23 2.07
N SER A 83 6.02 -7.34 2.72
CA SER A 83 4.75 -7.68 2.04
C SER A 83 4.32 -6.66 0.99
N ALA A 84 4.88 -5.44 0.99
CA ALA A 84 4.73 -4.46 -0.09
C ALA A 84 5.24 -4.98 -1.45
N PHE A 85 6.16 -5.95 -1.42
CA PHE A 85 6.79 -6.59 -2.57
C PHE A 85 6.33 -8.04 -2.77
N GLY A 86 5.23 -8.45 -2.15
CA GLY A 86 4.79 -9.85 -2.11
C GLY A 86 4.77 -10.53 -3.47
N TYR A 87 4.31 -9.83 -4.51
CA TYR A 87 4.28 -10.36 -5.88
C TYR A 87 5.67 -10.70 -6.44
N LEU A 88 6.74 -10.02 -6.02
CA LEU A 88 8.11 -10.33 -6.44
C LEU A 88 8.63 -11.58 -5.74
N PHE A 89 8.30 -11.78 -4.46
CA PHE A 89 8.61 -13.01 -3.75
C PHE A 89 7.87 -14.22 -4.33
N ASP A 90 6.61 -14.03 -4.78
CA ASP A 90 5.85 -15.07 -5.47
C ASP A 90 6.52 -15.44 -6.80
N LEU A 91 7.00 -14.46 -7.57
CA LEU A 91 7.75 -14.68 -8.81
C LEU A 91 9.08 -15.41 -8.56
N GLU A 92 9.82 -15.03 -7.51
CA GLU A 92 11.05 -15.74 -7.13
C GLU A 92 10.76 -17.20 -6.77
N ALA A 93 9.73 -17.45 -5.97
CA ALA A 93 9.31 -18.80 -5.61
C ALA A 93 8.94 -19.64 -6.84
N GLN A 94 8.22 -19.03 -7.81
CA GLN A 94 7.89 -19.66 -9.09
C GLN A 94 9.15 -19.99 -9.90
N MET A 95 10.09 -19.06 -10.00
CA MET A 95 11.37 -19.25 -10.70
C MET A 95 12.15 -20.42 -10.09
N ASN A 96 12.22 -20.49 -8.75
CA ASN A 96 12.89 -21.59 -8.04
C ASN A 96 12.20 -22.94 -8.28
N ALA A 97 10.86 -22.96 -8.35
CA ALA A 97 10.11 -24.17 -8.71
C ALA A 97 10.43 -24.63 -10.14
N TYR A 98 10.54 -23.70 -11.09
CA TYR A 98 10.92 -24.00 -12.47
C TYR A 98 12.35 -24.54 -12.56
N TYR A 99 13.31 -23.97 -11.81
CA TYR A 99 14.67 -24.54 -11.75
C TYR A 99 14.69 -25.97 -11.20
N ALA A 100 13.88 -26.27 -10.20
CA ALA A 100 13.76 -27.62 -9.68
C ALA A 100 13.17 -28.60 -10.72
N GLU A 101 12.16 -28.16 -11.48
CA GLU A 101 11.51 -28.95 -12.53
C GLU A 101 12.46 -29.25 -13.72
N MET A 102 13.39 -28.34 -14.04
CA MET A 102 14.37 -28.52 -15.13
C MET A 102 15.20 -29.81 -14.98
N ALA A 103 15.38 -30.30 -13.77
CA ALA A 103 16.16 -31.52 -13.52
C ALA A 103 15.53 -32.79 -14.15
N GLU A 104 14.21 -32.78 -14.37
CA GLU A 104 13.44 -33.93 -14.89
C GLU A 104 12.71 -33.61 -16.21
N ALA A 105 12.92 -32.41 -16.77
CA ALA A 105 12.20 -31.91 -17.96
C ALA A 105 12.75 -32.56 -19.25
N ASP A 106 11.86 -32.85 -20.20
CA ASP A 106 12.24 -33.15 -21.57
C ASP A 106 12.67 -31.88 -22.35
N ALA A 107 13.10 -32.05 -23.59
CA ALA A 107 13.68 -30.95 -24.35
C ALA A 107 12.69 -29.79 -24.61
N GLU A 108 11.43 -30.11 -24.91
CA GLU A 108 10.38 -29.09 -25.16
C GLU A 108 10.03 -28.35 -23.87
N ARG A 109 9.87 -29.08 -22.78
CA ARG A 109 9.59 -28.49 -21.45
C ARG A 109 10.77 -27.66 -20.94
N MET A 110 11.99 -28.10 -21.19
CA MET A 110 13.21 -27.38 -20.83
C MET A 110 13.26 -26.00 -21.52
N GLU A 111 12.98 -25.94 -22.82
CA GLU A 111 12.95 -24.66 -23.56
C GLU A 111 11.94 -23.68 -22.97
N PHE A 112 10.71 -24.14 -22.69
CA PHE A 112 9.70 -23.34 -22.00
C PHE A 112 10.17 -22.83 -20.63
N LEU A 113 10.74 -23.72 -19.80
CA LEU A 113 11.20 -23.34 -18.45
C LEU A 113 12.36 -22.34 -18.50
N MET A 114 13.26 -22.46 -19.48
CA MET A 114 14.34 -21.49 -19.67
C MET A 114 13.81 -20.11 -20.08
N GLU A 115 12.81 -20.03 -20.95
CA GLU A 115 12.19 -18.77 -21.37
C GLU A 115 11.47 -18.10 -20.19
N GLU A 116 10.65 -18.86 -19.45
CA GLU A 116 9.90 -18.34 -18.30
C GLU A 116 10.82 -17.87 -17.16
N THR A 117 11.86 -18.65 -16.81
CA THR A 117 12.81 -18.24 -15.78
C THR A 117 13.60 -17.00 -16.19
N GLY A 118 13.97 -16.87 -17.45
CA GLY A 118 14.62 -15.67 -17.98
C GLY A 118 13.71 -14.42 -17.86
N SER A 119 12.45 -14.54 -18.24
CA SER A 119 11.46 -13.46 -18.12
C SER A 119 11.21 -13.04 -16.66
N ILE A 120 11.09 -14.02 -15.76
CA ILE A 120 10.94 -13.73 -14.32
C ILE A 120 12.18 -13.03 -13.79
N GLN A 121 13.38 -13.51 -14.13
CA GLN A 121 14.64 -12.90 -13.68
C GLN A 121 14.75 -11.45 -14.14
N GLU A 122 14.45 -11.15 -15.41
CA GLU A 122 14.41 -9.76 -15.93
C GLU A 122 13.43 -8.89 -15.13
N THR A 123 12.26 -9.42 -14.80
CA THR A 123 11.26 -8.72 -13.98
C THR A 123 11.78 -8.42 -12.57
N LEU A 124 12.41 -9.39 -11.92
CA LEU A 124 12.99 -9.23 -10.58
C LEU A 124 14.11 -8.19 -10.57
N GLU A 125 14.99 -8.20 -11.57
CA GLU A 125 16.07 -7.21 -11.72
C GLU A 125 15.51 -5.81 -11.98
N HIS A 126 14.52 -5.68 -12.86
CA HIS A 126 13.89 -4.40 -13.18
C HIS A 126 13.21 -3.73 -11.97
N HIS A 127 12.70 -4.54 -11.03
CA HIS A 127 12.04 -4.07 -9.81
C HIS A 127 12.97 -4.01 -8.60
N ASP A 128 14.28 -4.14 -8.80
CA ASP A 128 15.28 -4.07 -7.73
C ASP A 128 15.04 -5.12 -6.61
N PHE A 129 14.58 -6.32 -6.96
CA PHE A 129 14.26 -7.37 -5.99
C PHE A 129 15.40 -7.65 -5.02
N TYR A 130 16.63 -7.72 -5.50
CA TYR A 130 17.81 -8.07 -4.72
C TYR A 130 18.26 -7.02 -3.70
N ILE A 131 17.65 -5.84 -3.71
CA ILE A 131 17.89 -4.78 -2.72
C ILE A 131 16.67 -4.46 -1.86
N ILE A 132 15.62 -5.31 -1.87
CA ILE A 132 14.40 -5.10 -1.08
C ILE A 132 14.73 -4.95 0.41
N ASP A 133 15.61 -5.78 0.97
CA ASP A 133 16.00 -5.69 2.37
C ASP A 133 16.59 -4.33 2.72
N SER A 134 17.42 -3.77 1.83
CA SER A 134 17.98 -2.43 2.00
C SER A 134 16.91 -1.35 1.96
N LYS A 135 15.92 -1.47 1.08
CA LYS A 135 14.77 -0.54 1.00
C LYS A 135 13.91 -0.61 2.26
N VAL A 136 13.65 -1.82 2.76
CA VAL A 136 12.90 -2.05 4.00
C VAL A 136 13.65 -1.45 5.20
N ASP A 137 14.95 -1.65 5.31
CA ASP A 137 15.77 -1.08 6.38
C ASP A 137 15.84 0.45 6.31
N GLU A 138 15.88 1.04 5.11
CA GLU A 138 15.86 2.48 4.91
C GLU A 138 14.56 3.10 5.40
N ILE A 139 13.42 2.56 5.01
CA ILE A 139 12.10 2.99 5.49
C ILE A 139 11.95 2.76 6.99
N GLY A 140 12.44 1.63 7.51
CA GLY A 140 12.42 1.34 8.94
C GLY A 140 13.17 2.39 9.76
N ARG A 141 14.32 2.85 9.29
CA ARG A 141 15.08 3.94 9.92
C ARG A 141 14.37 5.28 9.77
N ALA A 142 13.88 5.62 8.59
CA ALA A 142 13.21 6.89 8.32
C ALA A 142 11.97 7.11 9.20
N LEU A 143 11.23 6.04 9.53
CA LEU A 143 10.04 6.09 10.37
C LEU A 143 10.31 5.78 11.86
N GLY A 144 11.58 5.60 12.26
CA GLY A 144 11.94 5.25 13.63
C GLY A 144 11.52 3.84 14.06
N LEU A 145 11.22 2.95 13.11
CA LEU A 145 10.84 1.56 13.39
C LEU A 145 12.06 0.70 13.77
N ALA A 146 13.23 1.05 13.28
CA ALA A 146 14.48 0.37 13.62
C ALA A 146 14.77 0.43 15.13
N ASP A 147 14.45 1.52 15.79
CA ASP A 147 14.64 1.71 17.26
C ASP A 147 13.67 0.84 18.06
N ILE A 148 12.52 0.49 17.50
CA ILE A 148 11.55 -0.43 18.09
C ILE A 148 12.03 -1.88 17.99
N GLY A 149 12.75 -2.20 16.93
CA GLY A 149 13.23 -3.52 16.56
C GLY A 149 12.43 -4.12 15.40
N MET A 150 13.07 -4.29 14.23
CA MET A 150 12.41 -4.76 13.01
C MET A 150 11.84 -6.18 13.11
N ASP A 151 12.36 -6.99 14.03
CA ASP A 151 11.92 -8.39 14.24
C ASP A 151 10.83 -8.50 15.33
N ARG A 152 10.33 -7.38 15.83
CA ARG A 152 9.27 -7.36 16.82
C ARG A 152 7.91 -7.70 16.21
N ASP A 153 7.11 -8.50 16.94
CA ASP A 153 5.75 -8.86 16.54
C ASP A 153 4.86 -7.60 16.48
N VAL A 154 4.14 -7.45 15.37
CA VAL A 154 3.31 -6.26 15.11
C VAL A 154 2.12 -6.14 16.05
N THR A 155 1.69 -7.23 16.70
CA THR A 155 0.59 -7.20 17.68
C THR A 155 1.00 -6.56 19.01
N GLU A 156 2.31 -6.49 19.30
CA GLU A 156 2.86 -5.86 20.50
C GLU A 156 3.01 -4.34 20.36
N LEU A 157 2.78 -3.78 19.17
CA LEU A 157 2.98 -2.37 18.88
C LEU A 157 1.84 -1.50 19.44
N SER A 158 2.16 -0.27 19.82
CA SER A 158 1.15 0.76 20.08
C SER A 158 0.39 1.12 18.80
N GLY A 159 -0.76 1.79 18.94
CA GLY A 159 -1.55 2.25 17.79
C GLY A 159 -0.74 3.14 16.83
N GLY A 160 0.03 4.10 17.38
CA GLY A 160 0.90 4.96 16.57
C GLY A 160 2.02 4.20 15.87
N GLN A 161 2.64 3.24 16.54
CA GLN A 161 3.67 2.39 15.94
C GLN A 161 3.11 1.52 14.81
N ARG A 162 1.91 0.94 14.98
CA ARG A 162 1.22 0.20 13.90
C ARG A 162 0.94 1.09 12.69
N THR A 163 0.49 2.32 12.92
CA THR A 163 0.26 3.27 11.83
C THR A 163 1.55 3.59 11.08
N LYS A 164 2.69 3.76 11.76
CA LYS A 164 3.99 3.94 11.12
C LYS A 164 4.39 2.74 10.27
N VAL A 165 4.15 1.51 10.73
CA VAL A 165 4.41 0.29 9.94
C VAL A 165 3.56 0.25 8.68
N LEU A 166 2.24 0.53 8.78
CA LEU A 166 1.33 0.57 7.63
C LEU A 166 1.71 1.69 6.65
N MET A 167 2.13 2.84 7.16
CA MET A 167 2.65 3.94 6.33
C MET A 167 3.91 3.51 5.59
N GLY A 168 4.86 2.87 6.26
CA GLY A 168 6.09 2.35 5.65
C GLY A 168 5.82 1.37 4.53
N LYS A 169 4.92 0.41 4.74
CA LYS A 169 4.46 -0.53 3.70
C LYS A 169 3.90 0.23 2.50
N LEU A 170 3.01 1.19 2.74
CA LEU A 170 2.37 1.96 1.70
C LEU A 170 3.37 2.80 0.89
N LEU A 171 4.37 3.40 1.53
CA LEU A 171 5.45 4.13 0.85
C LEU A 171 6.33 3.20 -0.01
N LEU A 172 6.58 1.97 0.44
CA LEU A 172 7.31 0.97 -0.32
C LEU A 172 6.54 0.48 -1.55
N GLU A 173 5.21 0.42 -1.49
CA GLU A 173 4.34 0.11 -2.63
C GLU A 173 4.37 1.19 -3.72
N LYS A 174 4.85 2.40 -3.42
CA LYS A 174 4.96 3.55 -4.32
C LYS A 174 3.68 3.81 -5.11
N PRO A 175 2.56 4.11 -4.45
CA PRO A 175 1.32 4.44 -5.14
C PRO A 175 1.46 5.76 -5.90
N ASP A 176 0.69 5.90 -6.99
CA ASP A 176 0.63 7.16 -7.76
C ASP A 176 -0.18 8.24 -7.01
N ILE A 177 -1.13 7.79 -6.20
CA ILE A 177 -1.96 8.65 -5.34
C ILE A 177 -1.96 8.05 -3.93
N LEU A 178 -1.65 8.89 -2.95
CA LEU A 178 -1.65 8.53 -1.54
C LEU A 178 -2.82 9.23 -0.85
N LEU A 179 -3.67 8.42 -0.22
CA LEU A 179 -4.81 8.88 0.56
C LEU A 179 -4.52 8.64 2.04
N LEU A 180 -4.50 9.73 2.81
CA LEU A 180 -4.22 9.70 4.25
C LEU A 180 -5.41 10.25 5.03
N ASP A 181 -5.94 9.48 5.98
CA ASP A 181 -6.97 9.94 6.91
C ASP A 181 -6.33 10.21 8.28
N GLU A 182 -6.34 11.48 8.70
CA GLU A 182 -5.78 11.96 9.96
C GLU A 182 -4.33 11.49 10.27
N PRO A 183 -3.37 11.60 9.33
CA PRO A 183 -2.04 11.02 9.48
C PRO A 183 -1.25 11.64 10.65
N THR A 184 -1.53 12.90 11.00
CA THR A 184 -0.83 13.64 12.07
C THR A 184 -1.15 13.14 13.47
N ASN A 185 -2.23 12.38 13.66
CA ASN A 185 -2.58 11.82 14.96
C ASN A 185 -1.55 10.79 15.47
N TYR A 186 -0.70 10.26 14.58
CA TYR A 186 0.19 9.14 14.85
C TYR A 186 1.64 9.37 14.40
N LEU A 187 1.92 10.48 13.75
CA LEU A 187 3.25 10.86 13.29
C LEU A 187 3.78 12.00 14.17
N ASP A 188 5.03 11.87 14.62
CA ASP A 188 5.73 12.96 15.28
C ASP A 188 6.04 14.07 14.25
N GLU A 189 6.25 15.31 14.73
CA GLU A 189 6.55 16.46 13.87
C GLU A 189 7.71 16.22 12.89
N ASN A 190 8.70 15.42 13.29
CA ASN A 190 9.85 15.06 12.47
C ASN A 190 9.55 14.11 11.29
N HIS A 191 8.33 13.59 11.18
CA HIS A 191 7.91 12.66 10.13
C HIS A 191 6.84 13.24 9.20
N ILE A 192 6.53 14.54 9.35
CA ILE A 192 5.47 15.24 8.60
C ILE A 192 6.04 16.05 7.42
N GLU A 193 7.36 16.32 7.40
CA GLU A 193 8.04 17.06 6.34
C GLU A 193 8.38 16.20 5.10
#